data_1d617a0b969ae84f3134008576ed5058
#
_entry.id   1d617a0b969ae84f3134008576ed5058
#
_cell.length_a   1.000
_cell.length_b   1.000
_cell.length_c   1.000
_cell.angle_alpha   90.00
_cell.angle_beta   90.00
_cell.angle_gamma   90.00
#
_symmetry.space_group_name_H-M   'P 1'
#
loop_
_entity.id
_entity.type
_entity.pdbx_description
1 polymer ?
#
loop_
_entity_poly.entity_id
_entity_poly.type
_entity_poly.pdbx_seq_one_letter_code
_entity_poly.pdbx_strand_id
1 'polypeptide(L)'
;MLRFNDPLLMPITLETPHERLARGLPLAGSPGELYVERRSIPLAVADQAGVRFDPDWQGRPAVITPMYDLNGNLCSVHGRYLQQLGNENKMFTIGPGGGMVQVLGGIKNDPIIIVEGLFDALSLAVCGYGSLATVGRHAPWLADICAGKKVLLGFDANKPGEADVKHYQSLLKNANCYRIIPPHHCKDWNTALVKRGAAVVTFWLRNFMNNLEHRS
;
A
#
# COMPACT_ATOMS: atom_id res chain seq x y z
N MET A 1 -37.05 -25.39 17.07
CA MET A 1 -35.78 -25.83 17.66
C MET A 1 -34.92 -26.38 16.52
N LEU A 2 -34.00 -25.57 15.96
CA LEU A 2 -33.15 -25.94 14.86
C LEU A 2 -32.13 -26.98 15.37
N ARG A 3 -32.02 -28.12 14.69
CA ARG A 3 -31.06 -29.17 15.06
C ARG A 3 -29.68 -28.82 14.53
N PHE A 4 -28.63 -29.05 15.32
CA PHE A 4 -27.23 -28.76 15.00
C PHE A 4 -26.65 -29.46 13.75
N ASN A 5 -27.45 -30.27 13.02
CA ASN A 5 -27.07 -30.98 11.81
C ASN A 5 -27.84 -30.50 10.56
N ASP A 6 -28.32 -29.26 10.56
CA ASP A 6 -28.92 -28.65 9.37
C ASP A 6 -27.82 -28.36 8.35
N PRO A 7 -27.87 -28.91 7.11
CA PRO A 7 -26.86 -28.62 6.08
C PRO A 7 -26.72 -27.13 5.70
N LEU A 8 -27.69 -26.28 6.12
CA LEU A 8 -27.63 -24.82 5.98
C LEU A 8 -26.74 -24.14 7.03
N LEU A 9 -26.23 -24.88 8.03
CA LEU A 9 -25.32 -24.40 9.08
C LEU A 9 -23.87 -24.89 8.90
N MET A 10 -23.46 -25.21 7.67
CA MET A 10 -22.05 -25.40 7.41
C MET A 10 -21.29 -24.13 7.84
N PRO A 11 -20.27 -24.22 8.70
CA PRO A 11 -19.46 -23.07 9.05
C PRO A 11 -18.92 -22.46 7.75
N ILE A 12 -19.22 -21.18 7.51
CA ILE A 12 -18.60 -20.41 6.44
C ILE A 12 -17.12 -20.43 6.77
N THR A 13 -16.37 -21.31 6.11
CA THR A 13 -14.90 -21.34 6.23
C THR A 13 -14.41 -20.06 5.56
N LEU A 14 -14.08 -19.07 6.37
CA LEU A 14 -13.47 -17.84 5.86
C LEU A 14 -12.14 -18.21 5.22
N GLU A 15 -12.00 -17.96 3.92
CA GLU A 15 -10.75 -18.17 3.21
C GLU A 15 -9.61 -17.46 3.93
N THR A 16 -8.50 -18.15 4.10
CA THR A 16 -7.28 -17.57 4.65
C THR A 16 -6.64 -16.58 3.66
N PRO A 17 -5.80 -15.66 4.12
CA PRO A 17 -5.04 -14.78 3.23
C PRO A 17 -4.21 -15.54 2.20
N HIS A 18 -3.67 -16.72 2.56
CA HIS A 18 -2.89 -17.57 1.65
C HIS A 18 -3.74 -18.16 0.53
N GLU A 19 -4.88 -18.74 0.86
CA GLU A 19 -5.82 -19.29 -0.12
C GLU A 19 -6.32 -18.18 -1.05
N ARG A 20 -6.63 -17.02 -0.49
CA ARG A 20 -7.12 -15.89 -1.27
C ARG A 20 -6.07 -15.32 -2.23
N LEU A 21 -4.84 -15.16 -1.77
CA LEU A 21 -3.74 -14.70 -2.64
C LEU A 21 -3.41 -15.74 -3.72
N ALA A 22 -3.47 -17.04 -3.38
CA ALA A 22 -3.20 -18.13 -4.32
C ALA A 22 -4.21 -18.20 -5.48
N ARG A 23 -5.46 -17.79 -5.26
CA ARG A 23 -6.50 -17.68 -6.30
C ARG A 23 -6.32 -16.49 -7.23
N GLY A 24 -5.52 -15.51 -6.81
CA GLY A 24 -5.22 -14.35 -7.63
C GLY A 24 -4.53 -14.73 -8.94
N LEU A 25 -5.03 -14.21 -10.04
CA LEU A 25 -4.51 -14.40 -11.39
C LEU A 25 -3.35 -13.43 -11.67
N PRO A 26 -2.46 -13.73 -12.61
CA PRO A 26 -1.50 -12.76 -13.12
C PRO A 26 -2.20 -11.48 -13.58
N LEU A 27 -1.55 -10.33 -13.42
CA LEU A 27 -2.06 -9.07 -13.98
C LEU A 27 -2.08 -9.08 -15.50
N ALA A 28 -1.03 -9.67 -16.13
CA ALA A 28 -0.88 -9.73 -17.58
C ALA A 28 -2.12 -10.36 -18.25
N GLY A 29 -2.66 -9.66 -19.23
CA GLY A 29 -3.86 -10.07 -19.97
C GLY A 29 -5.19 -9.92 -19.20
N SER A 30 -5.16 -9.39 -17.97
CA SER A 30 -6.37 -9.19 -17.16
C SER A 30 -6.85 -7.73 -17.19
N PRO A 31 -8.11 -7.47 -16.79
CA PRO A 31 -8.57 -6.09 -16.54
C PRO A 31 -7.73 -5.34 -15.51
N GLY A 32 -7.01 -6.06 -14.62
CA GLY A 32 -6.08 -5.50 -13.65
C GLY A 32 -4.87 -4.84 -14.29
N GLU A 33 -4.35 -5.38 -15.41
CA GLU A 33 -3.28 -4.76 -16.20
C GLU A 33 -3.67 -3.36 -16.66
N LEU A 34 -4.80 -3.24 -17.35
CA LEU A 34 -5.31 -1.95 -17.81
C LEU A 34 -5.52 -0.95 -16.67
N TYR A 35 -5.89 -1.46 -15.50
CA TYR A 35 -6.10 -0.63 -14.32
C TYR A 35 -4.79 -0.05 -13.76
N VAL A 36 -3.71 -0.84 -13.70
CA VAL A 36 -2.39 -0.35 -13.24
C VAL A 36 -1.73 0.54 -14.29
N GLU A 37 -1.87 0.22 -15.58
CA GLU A 37 -1.36 1.05 -16.69
C GLU A 37 -1.96 2.45 -16.71
N ARG A 38 -3.28 2.58 -16.52
CA ARG A 38 -3.98 3.88 -16.42
C ARG A 38 -3.47 4.73 -15.25
N ARG A 39 -2.79 4.11 -14.29
CA ARG A 39 -2.13 4.77 -13.16
C ARG A 39 -0.64 5.02 -13.39
N SER A 40 -0.18 4.82 -14.64
CA SER A 40 1.22 4.96 -15.04
C SER A 40 2.17 4.01 -14.27
N ILE A 41 1.65 2.86 -13.82
CA ILE A 41 2.43 1.83 -13.17
C ILE A 41 2.77 0.75 -14.21
N PRO A 42 4.06 0.55 -14.55
CA PRO A 42 4.47 -0.56 -15.40
C PRO A 42 4.11 -1.91 -14.78
N LEU A 43 3.68 -2.86 -15.62
CA LEU A 43 3.28 -4.20 -15.19
C LEU A 43 4.38 -4.87 -14.34
N ALA A 44 5.64 -4.79 -14.77
CA ALA A 44 6.77 -5.37 -14.05
C ALA A 44 6.93 -4.82 -12.61
N VAL A 45 6.62 -3.55 -12.37
CA VAL A 45 6.67 -2.94 -11.03
C VAL A 45 5.55 -3.49 -10.15
N ALA A 46 4.34 -3.63 -10.70
CA ALA A 46 3.21 -4.19 -9.99
C ALA A 46 3.43 -5.69 -9.67
N ASP A 47 3.92 -6.46 -10.63
CA ASP A 47 4.24 -7.89 -10.45
C ASP A 47 5.33 -8.10 -9.40
N GLN A 48 6.38 -7.28 -9.41
CA GLN A 48 7.45 -7.34 -8.40
C GLN A 48 6.94 -7.06 -6.98
N ALA A 49 5.90 -6.24 -6.85
CA ALA A 49 5.21 -5.98 -5.57
C ALA A 49 4.19 -7.09 -5.19
N GLY A 50 4.08 -8.14 -5.98
CA GLY A 50 3.15 -9.25 -5.76
C GLY A 50 1.69 -8.90 -6.04
N VAL A 51 1.44 -7.85 -6.82
CA VAL A 51 0.07 -7.47 -7.19
C VAL A 51 -0.51 -8.49 -8.16
N ARG A 52 -1.75 -8.91 -7.93
CA ARG A 52 -2.48 -9.87 -8.74
C ARG A 52 -3.87 -9.34 -9.07
N PHE A 53 -4.55 -9.99 -10.00
CA PHE A 53 -5.95 -9.73 -10.34
C PHE A 53 -6.85 -10.78 -9.70
N ASP A 54 -7.90 -10.34 -9.02
CA ASP A 54 -8.97 -11.21 -8.54
C ASP A 54 -10.29 -10.79 -9.21
N PRO A 55 -10.90 -11.69 -10.04
CA PRO A 55 -12.16 -11.36 -10.73
C PRO A 55 -13.34 -11.27 -9.77
N ASP A 56 -13.23 -11.87 -8.57
CA ASP A 56 -14.31 -11.98 -7.60
C ASP A 56 -13.85 -11.66 -6.16
N TRP A 57 -13.23 -10.50 -5.97
CA TRP A 57 -12.86 -10.00 -4.67
C TRP A 57 -14.11 -9.47 -3.95
N GLN A 58 -14.67 -10.29 -3.07
CA GLN A 58 -15.92 -9.95 -2.38
C GLN A 58 -17.04 -9.52 -3.34
N GLY A 59 -17.26 -10.30 -4.40
CA GLY A 59 -18.31 -10.06 -5.40
C GLY A 59 -17.95 -9.05 -6.49
N ARG A 60 -16.70 -8.51 -6.52
CA ARG A 60 -16.30 -7.50 -7.52
C ARG A 60 -14.85 -7.69 -7.97
N PRO A 61 -14.51 -7.37 -9.24
CA PRO A 61 -13.13 -7.45 -9.70
C PRO A 61 -12.24 -6.42 -9.00
N ALA A 62 -11.04 -6.86 -8.61
CA ALA A 62 -10.06 -6.04 -7.91
C ALA A 62 -8.62 -6.38 -8.32
N VAL A 63 -7.71 -5.44 -8.13
CA VAL A 63 -6.30 -5.75 -7.96
C VAL A 63 -6.06 -6.03 -6.49
N ILE A 64 -5.35 -7.12 -6.20
CA ILE A 64 -5.05 -7.56 -4.85
C ILE A 64 -3.56 -7.54 -4.59
N THR A 65 -3.15 -7.27 -3.35
CA THR A 65 -1.75 -7.20 -2.94
C THR A 65 -1.55 -7.85 -1.59
N PRO A 66 -0.44 -8.60 -1.38
CA PRO A 66 -0.11 -9.16 -0.10
C PRO A 66 0.33 -8.10 0.91
N MET A 67 0.05 -8.34 2.18
CA MET A 67 0.53 -7.57 3.31
C MET A 67 1.33 -8.49 4.23
N TYR A 68 2.57 -8.12 4.49
CA TYR A 68 3.52 -8.93 5.26
C TYR A 68 3.82 -8.33 6.62
N ASP A 69 4.09 -9.21 7.60
CA ASP A 69 4.65 -8.81 8.89
C ASP A 69 6.16 -8.50 8.78
N LEU A 70 6.78 -8.24 9.93
CA LEU A 70 8.22 -7.97 10.05
C LEU A 70 9.09 -9.16 9.56
N ASN A 71 8.61 -10.39 9.72
CA ASN A 71 9.33 -11.62 9.38
C ASN A 71 9.09 -12.06 7.92
N GLY A 72 8.26 -11.32 7.18
CA GLY A 72 7.88 -11.67 5.82
C GLY A 72 6.74 -12.69 5.72
N ASN A 73 6.03 -12.96 6.82
CA ASN A 73 4.85 -13.82 6.77
C ASN A 73 3.65 -13.06 6.22
N LEU A 74 2.88 -13.69 5.35
CA LEU A 74 1.65 -13.14 4.82
C LEU A 74 0.59 -13.04 5.93
N CYS A 75 0.21 -11.82 6.30
CA CYS A 75 -0.82 -11.55 7.30
C CYS A 75 -2.19 -11.33 6.69
N SER A 76 -2.24 -10.55 5.62
CA SER A 76 -3.48 -10.10 5.01
C SER A 76 -3.32 -9.93 3.52
N VAL A 77 -4.43 -9.88 2.80
CA VAL A 77 -4.49 -9.47 1.40
C VAL A 77 -5.38 -8.25 1.30
N HIS A 78 -4.84 -7.19 0.70
CA HIS A 78 -5.59 -5.96 0.43
C HIS A 78 -6.07 -5.96 -1.01
N GLY A 79 -7.37 -5.70 -1.23
CA GLY A 79 -7.97 -5.61 -2.55
C GLY A 79 -8.49 -4.21 -2.84
N ARG A 80 -8.10 -3.67 -3.99
CA ARG A 80 -8.61 -2.42 -4.55
C ARG A 80 -9.51 -2.72 -5.73
N TYR A 81 -10.80 -2.42 -5.61
CA TYR A 81 -11.76 -2.63 -6.69
C TYR A 81 -11.41 -1.82 -7.93
N LEU A 82 -11.58 -2.42 -9.11
CA LEU A 82 -11.31 -1.75 -10.38
C LEU A 82 -12.29 -0.61 -10.65
N GLN A 83 -13.51 -0.72 -10.13
CA GLN A 83 -14.56 0.30 -10.25
C GLN A 83 -15.12 0.63 -8.88
N GLN A 84 -15.43 1.90 -8.66
CA GLN A 84 -16.18 2.35 -7.51
C GLN A 84 -17.66 2.44 -7.92
N LEU A 85 -18.52 1.75 -7.18
CA LEU A 85 -19.96 1.77 -7.40
C LEU A 85 -20.60 2.71 -6.36
N GLY A 86 -21.04 3.88 -6.80
CA GLY A 86 -21.70 4.85 -5.92
C GLY A 86 -20.86 5.18 -4.68
N ASN A 87 -21.47 5.05 -3.50
CA ASN A 87 -20.87 5.30 -2.19
C ASN A 87 -20.22 4.06 -1.56
N GLU A 88 -20.12 2.95 -2.29
CA GLU A 88 -19.51 1.73 -1.76
C GLU A 88 -18.02 1.88 -1.49
N ASN A 89 -17.51 0.99 -0.64
CA ASN A 89 -16.08 0.95 -0.33
C ASN A 89 -15.24 0.74 -1.59
N LYS A 90 -14.17 1.49 -1.70
CA LYS A 90 -13.19 1.38 -2.81
C LYS A 90 -12.27 0.18 -2.67
N MET A 91 -12.20 -0.40 -1.48
CA MET A 91 -11.22 -1.42 -1.11
C MET A 91 -11.76 -2.28 0.02
N PHE A 92 -11.18 -3.46 0.16
CA PHE A 92 -11.44 -4.38 1.26
C PHE A 92 -10.16 -5.16 1.59
N THR A 93 -9.96 -5.53 2.85
CA THR A 93 -8.78 -6.29 3.29
C THR A 93 -9.23 -7.55 4.02
N ILE A 94 -8.72 -8.70 3.60
CA ILE A 94 -8.96 -10.00 4.22
C ILE A 94 -7.75 -10.36 5.07
N GLY A 95 -7.99 -10.88 6.26
CA GLY A 95 -6.98 -11.31 7.22
C GLY A 95 -6.83 -10.37 8.42
N PRO A 96 -6.09 -10.82 9.44
CA PRO A 96 -5.83 -10.05 10.65
C PRO A 96 -5.00 -8.80 10.37
N GLY A 97 -4.96 -7.86 11.32
CA GLY A 97 -4.02 -6.74 11.31
C GLY A 97 -2.57 -7.20 11.46
N GLY A 98 -1.64 -6.25 11.41
CA GLY A 98 -0.21 -6.50 11.69
C GLY A 98 0.68 -6.58 10.46
N GLY A 99 0.12 -6.67 9.25
CA GLY A 99 0.87 -6.60 8.00
C GLY A 99 0.82 -5.21 7.36
N MET A 100 1.81 -4.92 6.51
CA MET A 100 1.85 -3.76 5.63
C MET A 100 2.19 -4.20 4.20
N VAL A 101 1.75 -3.43 3.22
CA VAL A 101 2.23 -3.59 1.85
C VAL A 101 3.67 -3.10 1.80
N GLN A 102 4.60 -3.96 1.35
CA GLN A 102 6.01 -3.65 1.23
C GLN A 102 6.42 -3.63 -0.24
N VAL A 103 6.91 -2.51 -0.71
CA VAL A 103 7.31 -2.34 -2.11
C VAL A 103 8.79 -1.98 -2.16
N LEU A 104 9.53 -2.62 -3.05
CA LEU A 104 10.94 -2.37 -3.34
C LEU A 104 11.80 -2.21 -2.08
N GLY A 105 11.91 -3.29 -1.30
CA GLY A 105 12.71 -3.34 -0.06
C GLY A 105 11.97 -2.90 1.21
N GLY A 106 10.95 -2.04 1.10
CA GLY A 106 10.08 -1.67 2.23
C GLY A 106 10.84 -1.29 3.50
N ILE A 107 10.74 -2.13 4.53
CA ILE A 107 11.37 -1.93 5.86
C ILE A 107 12.90 -1.96 5.86
N LYS A 108 13.52 -2.46 4.80
CA LYS A 108 14.99 -2.58 4.68
C LYS A 108 15.65 -1.29 4.17
N ASN A 109 14.86 -0.32 3.73
CA ASN A 109 15.37 0.93 3.18
C ASN A 109 15.79 1.91 4.31
N ASP A 110 16.70 2.80 3.97
CA ASP A 110 17.10 3.94 4.78
C ASP A 110 17.22 5.16 3.85
N PRO A 111 16.35 6.17 4.02
CA PRO A 111 15.24 6.24 4.97
C PRO A 111 14.07 5.30 4.64
N ILE A 112 13.28 4.95 5.66
CA ILE A 112 12.02 4.25 5.48
C ILE A 112 10.96 5.25 4.99
N ILE A 113 10.29 4.96 3.87
CA ILE A 113 9.19 5.81 3.36
C ILE A 113 7.86 5.12 3.69
N ILE A 114 6.93 5.87 4.31
CA ILE A 114 5.59 5.37 4.65
C ILE A 114 4.56 6.21 3.88
N VAL A 115 3.65 5.55 3.17
CA VAL A 115 2.57 6.16 2.39
C VAL A 115 1.21 5.57 2.75
N GLU A 116 0.13 6.21 2.31
CA GLU A 116 -1.23 5.75 2.62
C GLU A 116 -1.62 4.51 1.81
N GLY A 117 -1.46 4.55 0.49
CA GLY A 117 -2.04 3.59 -0.44
C GLY A 117 -1.04 2.77 -1.24
N LEU A 118 -1.51 1.61 -1.75
CA LEU A 118 -0.76 0.76 -2.66
C LEU A 118 -0.21 1.54 -3.86
N PHE A 119 -1.05 2.36 -4.50
CA PHE A 119 -0.65 3.05 -5.73
C PHE A 119 0.36 4.17 -5.49
N ASP A 120 0.39 4.74 -4.28
CA ASP A 120 1.44 5.67 -3.88
C ASP A 120 2.76 4.94 -3.74
N ALA A 121 2.76 3.77 -3.08
CA ALA A 121 3.96 2.94 -2.96
C ALA A 121 4.49 2.46 -4.32
N LEU A 122 3.61 2.00 -5.21
CA LEU A 122 4.00 1.61 -6.58
C LEU A 122 4.53 2.81 -7.38
N SER A 123 3.95 4.00 -7.20
CA SER A 123 4.42 5.23 -7.87
C SER A 123 5.82 5.63 -7.44
N LEU A 124 6.12 5.49 -6.14
CA LEU A 124 7.47 5.69 -5.63
C LEU A 124 8.43 4.64 -6.19
N ALA A 125 8.01 3.38 -6.31
CA ALA A 125 8.83 2.31 -6.89
C ALA A 125 9.16 2.55 -8.37
N VAL A 126 8.22 3.10 -9.17
CA VAL A 126 8.49 3.54 -10.56
C VAL A 126 9.62 4.58 -10.59
N CYS A 127 9.74 5.39 -9.53
CA CYS A 127 10.81 6.38 -9.37
C CYS A 127 12.08 5.83 -8.69
N GLY A 128 12.14 4.53 -8.40
CA GLY A 128 13.29 3.87 -7.76
C GLY A 128 13.32 3.95 -6.23
N TYR A 129 12.21 4.36 -5.58
CA TYR A 129 12.13 4.47 -4.13
C TYR A 129 11.18 3.42 -3.55
N GLY A 130 11.71 2.57 -2.68
CA GLY A 130 10.90 1.60 -1.96
C GLY A 130 10.15 2.22 -0.78
N SER A 131 9.00 1.63 -0.42
CA SER A 131 8.14 2.18 0.62
C SER A 131 7.23 1.13 1.27
N LEU A 132 6.60 1.54 2.36
CA LEU A 132 5.55 0.82 3.06
C LEU A 132 4.22 1.54 2.82
N ALA A 133 3.16 0.81 2.43
CA ALA A 133 1.81 1.37 2.41
C ALA A 133 0.98 0.81 3.57
N THR A 134 0.33 1.72 4.30
CA THR A 134 -0.48 1.38 5.48
C THR A 134 -1.82 0.77 5.10
N VAL A 135 -2.40 1.21 3.99
CA VAL A 135 -3.74 0.86 3.47
C VAL A 135 -4.83 0.88 4.56
N GLY A 136 -4.73 1.88 5.44
CA GLY A 136 -5.66 2.06 6.57
C GLY A 136 -5.48 1.03 7.69
N ARG A 137 -4.34 0.33 7.76
CA ARG A 137 -4.04 -0.69 8.78
C ARG A 137 -2.90 -0.26 9.70
N HIS A 138 -2.90 -0.78 10.90
CA HIS A 138 -1.84 -0.60 11.88
C HIS A 138 -0.95 -1.83 11.94
N ALA A 139 0.38 -1.61 11.94
CA ALA A 139 1.38 -2.64 12.16
C ALA A 139 2.07 -2.40 13.52
N PRO A 140 1.80 -3.24 14.54
CA PRO A 140 2.34 -3.03 15.90
C PRO A 140 3.87 -2.93 15.97
N TRP A 141 4.56 -3.66 15.09
CA TRP A 141 6.02 -3.71 15.01
C TRP A 141 6.67 -2.46 14.38
N LEU A 142 5.88 -1.57 13.77
CA LEU A 142 6.41 -0.46 12.98
C LEU A 142 7.22 0.52 13.84
N ALA A 143 6.77 0.81 15.06
CA ALA A 143 7.46 1.73 15.96
C ALA A 143 8.87 1.22 16.32
N ASP A 144 8.99 -0.09 16.56
CA ASP A 144 10.26 -0.70 16.96
C ASP A 144 11.27 -0.69 15.82
N ILE A 145 10.87 -1.04 14.60
CA ILE A 145 11.79 -1.04 13.44
C ILE A 145 12.18 0.35 12.98
N CYS A 146 11.36 1.36 13.26
CA CYS A 146 11.64 2.76 12.92
C CYS A 146 12.50 3.46 13.97
N ALA A 147 12.66 2.89 15.17
CA ALA A 147 13.41 3.52 16.26
C ALA A 147 14.85 3.85 15.81
N GLY A 148 15.25 5.11 16.02
CA GLY A 148 16.57 5.63 15.65
C GLY A 148 16.77 5.89 14.15
N LYS A 149 15.81 5.50 13.28
CA LYS A 149 15.93 5.66 11.83
C LYS A 149 15.31 6.96 11.34
N LYS A 150 15.71 7.37 10.11
CA LYS A 150 15.03 8.40 9.34
C LYS A 150 13.77 7.81 8.71
N VAL A 151 12.62 8.45 8.94
CA VAL A 151 11.31 8.02 8.40
C VAL A 151 10.68 9.17 7.63
N LEU A 152 10.31 8.91 6.39
CA LEU A 152 9.64 9.87 5.53
C LEU A 152 8.13 9.56 5.48
N LEU A 153 7.32 10.48 5.96
CA LEU A 153 5.87 10.37 5.99
C LEU A 153 5.28 11.00 4.73
N GLY A 154 4.99 10.15 3.75
CA GLY A 154 4.53 10.52 2.40
C GLY A 154 3.00 10.39 2.22
N PHE A 155 2.20 10.72 3.23
CA PHE A 155 0.73 10.68 3.17
C PHE A 155 0.16 11.74 2.22
N ASP A 156 -1.13 11.64 1.90
CA ASP A 156 -1.84 12.55 1.00
C ASP A 156 -1.65 14.03 1.40
N ALA A 157 -1.59 14.93 0.42
CA ALA A 157 -1.51 16.37 0.61
C ALA A 157 -2.90 16.99 0.83
N ASN A 158 -3.59 16.55 1.89
CA ASN A 158 -4.93 17.01 2.27
C ASN A 158 -5.10 16.93 3.80
N LYS A 159 -6.24 17.41 4.32
CA LYS A 159 -6.50 17.42 5.77
C LYS A 159 -6.44 16.05 6.44
N PRO A 160 -7.04 14.97 5.89
CA PRO A 160 -6.86 13.61 6.42
C PRO A 160 -5.40 13.17 6.44
N GLY A 161 -4.65 13.34 5.35
CA GLY A 161 -3.24 12.96 5.29
C GLY A 161 -2.37 13.71 6.30
N GLU A 162 -2.65 14.99 6.59
CA GLU A 162 -1.95 15.72 7.65
C GLU A 162 -2.33 15.20 9.06
N ALA A 163 -3.53 14.67 9.25
CA ALA A 163 -3.90 13.99 10.49
C ALA A 163 -3.13 12.67 10.64
N ASP A 164 -2.99 11.92 9.56
CA ASP A 164 -2.18 10.70 9.53
C ASP A 164 -0.70 10.99 9.84
N VAL A 165 -0.14 12.06 9.27
CA VAL A 165 1.24 12.48 9.60
C VAL A 165 1.40 12.69 11.10
N LYS A 166 0.50 13.44 11.75
CA LYS A 166 0.54 13.68 13.19
C LYS A 166 0.40 12.39 14.00
N HIS A 167 -0.50 11.51 13.56
CA HIS A 167 -0.68 10.21 14.19
C HIS A 167 0.61 9.37 14.12
N TYR A 168 1.23 9.26 12.95
CA TYR A 168 2.46 8.49 12.77
C TYR A 168 3.67 9.13 13.45
N GLN A 169 3.77 10.47 13.52
CA GLN A 169 4.80 11.14 14.33
C GLN A 169 4.66 10.79 15.81
N SER A 170 3.44 10.73 16.32
CA SER A 170 3.18 10.32 17.71
C SER A 170 3.48 8.84 17.96
N LEU A 171 3.13 7.97 17.00
CA LEU A 171 3.40 6.53 17.05
C LEU A 171 4.90 6.24 16.99
N LEU A 172 5.62 6.93 16.12
CA LEU A 172 7.04 6.74 15.81
C LEU A 172 7.92 7.74 16.58
N LYS A 173 7.58 8.04 17.83
CA LYS A 173 8.25 9.05 18.67
C LYS A 173 9.76 8.86 18.84
N ASN A 174 10.26 7.63 18.67
CA ASN A 174 11.67 7.28 18.74
C ASN A 174 12.38 7.28 17.38
N ALA A 175 11.70 7.67 16.30
CA ALA A 175 12.25 7.83 14.96
C ALA A 175 12.42 9.31 14.59
N ASN A 176 13.30 9.58 13.63
CA ASN A 176 13.45 10.91 13.05
C ASN A 176 12.46 11.07 11.87
N CYS A 177 11.25 11.55 12.15
CA CYS A 177 10.18 11.65 11.17
C CYS A 177 10.24 12.98 10.40
N TYR A 178 10.16 12.88 9.07
CA TYR A 178 10.11 14.02 8.15
C TYR A 178 8.89 13.90 7.26
N ARG A 179 8.18 15.01 7.07
CA ARG A 179 7.06 15.08 6.12
C ARG A 179 7.58 15.26 4.71
N ILE A 180 7.22 14.35 3.78
CA ILE A 180 7.42 14.55 2.35
C ILE A 180 6.07 14.72 1.65
N ILE A 181 6.00 15.71 0.76
CA ILE A 181 4.76 16.10 0.07
C ILE A 181 4.95 15.86 -1.43
N PRO A 182 3.95 15.29 -2.13
CA PRO A 182 3.98 15.21 -3.58
C PRO A 182 4.18 16.58 -4.24
N PRO A 183 4.66 16.67 -5.48
CA PRO A 183 4.78 17.92 -6.22
C PRO A 183 3.51 18.77 -6.21
N HIS A 184 3.66 20.08 -6.25
CA HIS A 184 2.54 21.03 -6.17
C HIS A 184 1.35 20.67 -7.08
N HIS A 185 0.14 20.88 -6.58
CA HIS A 185 -1.13 20.54 -7.22
C HIS A 185 -1.36 19.02 -7.43
N CYS A 186 -0.59 18.17 -6.77
CA CYS A 186 -0.82 16.73 -6.72
C CYS A 186 -1.26 16.34 -5.31
N LYS A 187 -2.38 15.63 -5.23
CA LYS A 187 -2.98 15.20 -3.97
C LYS A 187 -2.16 14.08 -3.31
N ASP A 188 -1.69 13.15 -4.12
CA ASP A 188 -0.99 11.93 -3.74
C ASP A 188 0.13 11.60 -4.74
N TRP A 189 0.96 10.60 -4.44
CA TRP A 189 2.10 10.23 -5.28
C TRP A 189 1.67 9.62 -6.61
N ASN A 190 0.56 8.90 -6.65
CA ASN A 190 0.04 8.37 -7.91
C ASN A 190 -0.47 9.49 -8.82
N THR A 191 -1.17 10.47 -8.28
CA THR A 191 -1.55 11.67 -9.02
C THR A 191 -0.32 12.41 -9.57
N ALA A 192 0.76 12.49 -8.78
CA ALA A 192 2.00 13.11 -9.22
C ALA A 192 2.64 12.34 -10.38
N LEU A 193 2.73 11.01 -10.28
CA LEU A 193 3.25 10.16 -11.36
C LEU A 193 2.45 10.32 -12.66
N VAL A 194 1.12 10.23 -12.57
CA VAL A 194 0.23 10.34 -13.75
C VAL A 194 0.30 11.72 -14.41
N LYS A 195 0.30 12.80 -13.59
CA LYS A 195 0.25 14.17 -14.14
C LYS A 195 1.61 14.73 -14.55
N ARG A 196 2.70 14.33 -13.88
CA ARG A 196 4.02 14.94 -14.03
C ARG A 196 5.05 14.00 -14.65
N GLY A 197 4.79 12.70 -14.63
CA GLY A 197 5.71 11.66 -15.09
C GLY A 197 6.82 11.31 -14.09
N ALA A 198 7.43 10.15 -14.29
CA ALA A 198 8.43 9.59 -13.39
C ALA A 198 9.66 10.51 -13.23
N ALA A 199 10.15 11.13 -14.31
CA ALA A 199 11.35 11.99 -14.26
C ALA A 199 11.18 13.16 -13.28
N VAL A 200 10.01 13.84 -13.32
CA VAL A 200 9.73 14.98 -12.43
C VAL A 200 9.59 14.51 -10.99
N VAL A 201 8.89 13.40 -10.73
CA VAL A 201 8.71 12.86 -9.38
C VAL A 201 10.06 12.41 -8.81
N THR A 202 10.90 11.73 -9.62
CA THR A 202 12.25 11.31 -9.21
C THR A 202 13.12 12.52 -8.86
N PHE A 203 13.11 13.57 -9.69
CA PHE A 203 13.85 14.81 -9.42
C PHE A 203 13.40 15.48 -8.11
N TRP A 204 12.08 15.54 -7.88
CA TRP A 204 11.50 16.08 -6.65
C TRP A 204 11.97 15.32 -5.40
N LEU A 205 11.88 13.99 -5.45
CA LEU A 205 12.32 13.13 -4.35
C LEU A 205 13.83 13.25 -4.11
N ARG A 206 14.65 13.24 -5.16
CA ARG A 206 16.09 13.38 -5.05
C ARG A 206 16.49 14.68 -4.38
N ASN A 207 15.87 15.80 -4.78
CA ASN A 207 16.12 17.08 -4.15
C ASN A 207 15.75 17.09 -2.66
N PHE A 208 14.66 16.43 -2.31
CA PHE A 208 14.26 16.31 -0.91
C PHE A 208 15.30 15.48 -0.13
N MET A 209 15.76 14.35 -0.67
CA MET A 209 16.76 13.49 -0.03
C MET A 209 18.09 14.22 0.18
N ASN A 210 18.58 14.90 -0.85
CA ASN A 210 19.82 15.69 -0.75
C ASN A 210 19.72 16.76 0.35
N ASN A 211 18.59 17.47 0.44
CA ASN A 211 18.39 18.47 1.49
C ASN A 211 18.28 17.85 2.89
N LEU A 212 17.85 16.59 2.99
CA LEU A 212 17.76 15.87 4.26
C LEU A 212 19.14 15.46 4.78
N GLU A 213 20.05 15.08 3.89
CA GLU A 213 21.43 14.73 4.23
C GLU A 213 22.22 15.93 4.77
N HIS A 214 21.97 17.12 4.23
CA HIS A 214 22.61 18.37 4.69
C HIS A 214 22.08 18.92 6.02
N ARG A 215 20.96 18.36 6.54
CA ARG A 215 20.35 18.75 7.82
C ARG A 215 20.66 17.79 8.96
N SER A 216 21.41 16.72 8.69
CA SER A 216 21.87 15.72 9.67
C SER A 216 23.28 16.06 10.14
#